data_0efbd4a85a83e8c83c41c63998c89049
#
_entry.id   0efbd4a85a83e8c83c41c63998c89049
#
_cell.length_a   1.000
_cell.length_b   1.000
_cell.length_c   1.000
_cell.angle_alpha   90.00
_cell.angle_beta   90.00
_cell.angle_gamma   90.00
#
_symmetry.space_group_name_H-M   'P 1'
#
loop_
_entity.id
_entity.type
_entity.pdbx_description
1 polymer ?
#
loop_
_entity_poly.entity_id
_entity_poly.type
_entity_poly.pdbx_seq_one_letter_code
_entity_poly.pdbx_strand_id
1 'polypeptide(L)'
;MKYGEREFTLQLRNRNNKIEQELRDVTMKLEQIYTPLFQKQNLDLFVKFEVANGDHFDEGYESVVIIFINDDIEGDMLDFYNVVVWKCSRTFLGIPLSKKIFGSKVIGELVGESLSDIKVELETHLDDFLELPD
;
A
#
# COMPACT_ATOMS: atom_id res chain seq x y z
N MET A 1 -2.29 -11.72 -7.47
CA MET A 1 -1.70 -12.53 -8.55
C MET A 1 -0.18 -12.57 -8.37
N LYS A 2 0.37 -13.75 -8.46
CA LYS A 2 1.80 -13.98 -8.24
C LYS A 2 2.54 -14.15 -9.57
N TYR A 3 3.77 -13.65 -9.59
CA TYR A 3 4.63 -13.68 -10.78
C TYR A 3 6.00 -14.25 -10.39
N GLY A 4 6.50 -15.20 -11.18
CA GLY A 4 7.87 -15.68 -11.05
C GLY A 4 8.85 -14.78 -11.79
N GLU A 5 10.15 -15.01 -11.60
CA GLU A 5 11.21 -14.19 -12.22
C GLU A 5 11.11 -14.17 -13.75
N ARG A 6 10.62 -15.25 -14.37
CA ARG A 6 10.43 -15.32 -15.83
C ARG A 6 9.41 -14.32 -16.35
N GLU A 7 8.52 -13.87 -15.48
CA GLU A 7 7.45 -12.93 -15.79
C GLU A 7 7.83 -11.48 -15.49
N PHE A 8 9.04 -11.25 -14.97
CA PHE A 8 9.55 -9.91 -14.66
C PHE A 8 9.97 -9.21 -15.96
N THR A 9 8.97 -8.77 -16.71
CA THR A 9 9.14 -8.14 -18.01
C THR A 9 8.99 -6.63 -17.92
N LEU A 10 9.43 -5.93 -18.99
CA LEU A 10 9.23 -4.50 -19.09
C LEU A 10 7.74 -4.13 -19.05
N GLN A 11 6.88 -4.97 -19.64
CA GLN A 11 5.43 -4.73 -19.61
C GLN A 11 4.88 -4.78 -18.19
N LEU A 12 5.31 -5.75 -17.39
CA LEU A 12 4.89 -5.85 -15.99
C LEU A 12 5.41 -4.65 -15.19
N ARG A 13 6.66 -4.27 -15.40
CA ARG A 13 7.25 -3.09 -14.75
C ARG A 13 6.46 -1.82 -15.08
N ASN A 14 6.14 -1.62 -16.36
CA ASN A 14 5.37 -0.44 -16.79
C ASN A 14 3.96 -0.43 -16.20
N ARG A 15 3.33 -1.60 -16.11
CA ARG A 15 2.02 -1.73 -15.47
C ARG A 15 2.08 -1.34 -14.00
N ASN A 16 3.08 -1.85 -13.26
CA ASN A 16 3.27 -1.54 -11.85
C ASN A 16 3.57 -0.05 -11.65
N ASN A 17 4.43 0.53 -12.50
CA ASN A 17 4.72 1.97 -12.46
C ASN A 17 3.47 2.80 -12.63
N LYS A 18 2.61 2.42 -13.57
CA LYS A 18 1.36 3.13 -13.84
C LYS A 18 0.41 3.07 -12.65
N ILE A 19 0.24 1.88 -12.07
CA ILE A 19 -0.61 1.70 -10.89
C ILE A 19 -0.08 2.55 -9.74
N GLU A 20 1.22 2.51 -9.49
CA GLU A 20 1.84 3.27 -8.40
C GLU A 20 1.70 4.76 -8.60
N GLN A 21 1.86 5.25 -9.83
CA GLN A 21 1.70 6.68 -10.13
C GLN A 21 0.25 7.12 -9.90
N GLU A 22 -0.70 6.32 -10.35
CA GLU A 22 -2.12 6.61 -10.13
C GLU A 22 -2.49 6.59 -8.64
N LEU A 23 -1.88 5.68 -7.86
CA LEU A 23 -2.11 5.63 -6.42
C LEU A 23 -1.50 6.82 -5.69
N ARG A 24 -0.36 7.35 -6.14
CA ARG A 24 0.18 8.60 -5.60
C ARG A 24 -0.84 9.73 -5.75
N ASP A 25 -1.47 9.82 -6.91
CA ASP A 25 -2.49 10.84 -7.17
C ASP A 25 -3.74 10.60 -6.33
N VAL A 26 -4.21 9.36 -6.25
CA VAL A 26 -5.40 9.00 -5.48
C VAL A 26 -5.19 9.30 -3.99
N THR A 27 -4.06 8.91 -3.41
CA THR A 27 -3.79 9.15 -1.99
C THR A 27 -3.74 10.64 -1.68
N MET A 28 -3.13 11.42 -2.55
CA MET A 28 -3.08 12.88 -2.39
C MET A 28 -4.48 13.47 -2.40
N LYS A 29 -5.32 13.07 -3.35
CA LYS A 29 -6.69 13.58 -3.47
C LYS A 29 -7.55 13.17 -2.27
N LEU A 30 -7.44 11.91 -1.83
CA LEU A 30 -8.20 11.44 -0.66
C LEU A 30 -7.80 12.22 0.60
N GLU A 31 -6.52 12.44 0.81
CA GLU A 31 -6.05 13.22 1.94
C GLU A 31 -6.64 14.64 1.90
N GLN A 32 -6.63 15.29 0.74
CA GLN A 32 -7.20 16.63 0.58
C GLN A 32 -8.70 16.68 0.84
N ILE A 33 -9.43 15.68 0.35
CA ILE A 33 -10.89 15.64 0.50
C ILE A 33 -11.29 15.34 1.94
N TYR A 34 -10.63 14.39 2.59
CA TYR A 34 -11.04 13.92 3.92
C TYR A 34 -10.44 14.70 5.08
N THR A 35 -9.32 15.38 4.89
CA THR A 35 -8.67 16.15 5.96
C THR A 35 -9.62 17.11 6.68
N PRO A 36 -10.43 17.95 5.98
CA PRO A 36 -11.35 18.86 6.68
C PRO A 36 -12.40 18.12 7.52
N LEU A 37 -12.86 16.95 7.05
CA LEU A 37 -13.85 16.15 7.76
C LEU A 37 -13.26 15.58 9.05
N PHE A 38 -12.01 15.14 9.03
CA PHE A 38 -11.32 14.63 10.20
C PHE A 38 -10.98 15.74 11.18
N GLN A 39 -10.57 16.90 10.66
CA GLN A 39 -10.25 18.07 11.52
C GLN A 39 -11.45 18.54 12.33
N LYS A 40 -12.67 18.39 11.81
CA LYS A 40 -13.89 18.72 12.56
C LYS A 40 -14.05 17.87 13.81
N GLN A 41 -13.41 16.70 13.84
CA GLN A 41 -13.43 15.78 14.98
C GLN A 41 -12.14 15.83 15.79
N ASN A 42 -11.29 16.83 15.54
CA ASN A 42 -9.97 17.00 16.18
C ASN A 42 -9.04 15.83 15.90
N LEU A 43 -9.05 15.36 14.65
CA LEU A 43 -8.23 14.25 14.19
C LEU A 43 -7.31 14.71 13.06
N ASP A 44 -6.08 14.21 13.06
CA ASP A 44 -5.12 14.38 11.97
C ASP A 44 -5.14 13.13 11.09
N LEU A 45 -5.33 13.34 9.80
CA LEU A 45 -5.39 12.26 8.81
C LEU A 45 -4.14 12.29 7.93
N PHE A 46 -3.54 11.11 7.72
CA PHE A 46 -2.43 10.92 6.80
C PHE A 46 -2.77 9.77 5.85
N VAL A 47 -2.81 10.07 4.56
CA VAL A 47 -2.99 9.08 3.50
C VAL A 47 -1.78 9.19 2.58
N LYS A 48 -0.91 8.19 2.61
CA LYS A 48 0.37 8.23 1.91
C LYS A 48 0.60 6.99 1.08
N PHE A 49 1.33 7.16 -0.02
CA PHE A 49 1.86 6.06 -0.81
C PHE A 49 3.36 5.97 -0.53
N GLU A 50 3.82 4.79 -0.12
CA GLU A 50 5.21 4.56 0.26
C GLU A 50 5.81 3.41 -0.53
N VAL A 51 7.10 3.52 -0.81
CA VAL A 51 7.88 2.48 -1.49
C VAL A 51 9.11 2.16 -0.64
N ALA A 52 9.30 0.89 -0.36
CA ALA A 52 10.49 0.39 0.33
C ALA A 52 11.37 -0.37 -0.67
N ASN A 53 12.67 -0.08 -0.62
CA ASN A 53 13.74 -0.75 -1.38
C ASN A 53 13.65 -0.66 -2.91
N GLY A 54 14.53 0.05 -3.51
CA GLY A 54 15.02 0.07 -4.88
C GLY A 54 14.02 -0.12 -6.02
N ASP A 55 14.24 -1.18 -6.80
CA ASP A 55 13.56 -1.44 -8.06
C ASP A 55 12.41 -2.44 -7.85
N HIS A 56 11.38 -2.39 -8.72
CA HIS A 56 10.16 -3.22 -8.64
C HIS A 56 10.44 -4.71 -8.52
N PHE A 57 11.52 -5.21 -9.10
CA PHE A 57 11.84 -6.63 -9.12
C PHE A 57 12.92 -7.02 -8.12
N ASP A 58 13.35 -6.09 -7.29
CA ASP A 58 14.32 -6.38 -6.24
C ASP A 58 13.64 -7.08 -5.07
N GLU A 59 14.37 -8.04 -4.51
CA GLU A 59 13.95 -8.70 -3.28
C GLU A 59 13.75 -7.65 -2.17
N GLY A 60 12.65 -7.73 -1.47
CA GLY A 60 12.31 -6.77 -0.42
C GLY A 60 11.60 -5.53 -0.89
N TYR A 61 11.40 -5.34 -2.20
CA TYR A 61 10.61 -4.23 -2.70
C TYR A 61 9.16 -4.37 -2.24
N GLU A 62 8.59 -3.28 -1.78
CA GLU A 62 7.18 -3.23 -1.40
C GLU A 62 6.65 -1.82 -1.65
N SER A 63 5.53 -1.75 -2.36
CA SER A 63 4.76 -0.51 -2.48
C SER A 63 3.45 -0.67 -1.71
N VAL A 64 3.09 0.36 -0.96
CA VAL A 64 1.98 0.27 -0.01
C VAL A 64 1.29 1.62 0.13
N VAL A 65 -0.04 1.59 0.27
CA VAL A 65 -0.83 2.74 0.68
C VAL A 65 -1.02 2.65 2.18
N ILE A 66 -0.73 3.73 2.88
CA ILE A 66 -0.81 3.80 4.34
C ILE A 66 -1.81 4.86 4.73
N ILE A 67 -2.73 4.50 5.62
CA ILE A 67 -3.61 5.45 6.29
C ILE A 67 -3.26 5.40 7.77
N PHE A 68 -3.00 6.57 8.39
CA PHE A 68 -2.97 6.63 9.83
C PHE A 68 -3.67 7.89 10.32
N ILE A 69 -4.29 7.75 11.49
CA ILE A 69 -5.14 8.76 12.08
C ILE A 69 -4.66 8.98 13.51
N ASN A 70 -4.35 10.24 13.82
CA ASN A 70 -3.88 10.64 15.15
C ASN A 70 -4.89 11.55 15.82
N ASP A 71 -4.92 11.48 17.14
CA ASP A 71 -5.59 12.50 17.94
C ASP A 71 -4.79 13.80 17.85
N ASP A 72 -5.45 14.86 17.37
CA ASP A 72 -4.83 16.17 17.21
C ASP A 72 -4.43 16.81 18.56
N ILE A 73 -5.15 16.47 19.62
CA ILE A 73 -4.95 17.08 20.95
C ILE A 73 -3.79 16.40 21.68
N GLU A 74 -3.80 15.07 21.77
CA GLU A 74 -2.80 14.31 22.52
C GLU A 74 -1.71 13.69 21.65
N GLY A 75 -1.93 13.66 20.34
CA GLY A 75 -0.97 13.12 19.38
C GLY A 75 -0.91 11.58 19.32
N ASP A 76 -1.82 10.91 19.99
CA ASP A 76 -1.86 9.44 19.98
C ASP A 76 -2.34 8.90 18.65
N MET A 77 -1.75 7.79 18.22
CA MET A 77 -2.22 7.09 17.02
C MET A 77 -3.48 6.29 17.38
N LEU A 78 -4.59 6.60 16.70
CA LEU A 78 -5.88 5.95 16.91
C LEU A 78 -6.16 4.84 15.92
N ASP A 79 -5.58 4.92 14.73
CA ASP A 79 -5.80 3.94 13.68
C ASP A 79 -4.61 3.88 12.75
N PHE A 80 -4.30 2.67 12.28
CA PHE A 80 -3.29 2.41 11.25
C PHE A 80 -3.84 1.35 10.32
N TYR A 81 -3.82 1.64 9.01
CA TYR A 81 -4.32 0.73 8.00
C TYR A 81 -3.42 0.80 6.77
N ASN A 82 -3.09 -0.35 6.20
CA ASN A 82 -2.28 -0.36 5.00
C ASN A 82 -2.84 -1.33 3.95
N VAL A 83 -2.57 -1.00 2.69
CA VAL A 83 -2.90 -1.85 1.54
C VAL A 83 -1.63 -2.04 0.75
N VAL A 84 -1.11 -3.26 0.74
CA VAL A 84 0.05 -3.62 -0.06
C VAL A 84 -0.36 -3.71 -1.52
N VAL A 85 0.41 -3.09 -2.40
CA VAL A 85 0.11 -3.04 -3.84
C VAL A 85 0.94 -4.06 -4.59
N TRP A 86 2.26 -3.91 -4.56
CA TRP A 86 3.19 -4.83 -5.20
C TRP A 86 4.34 -5.12 -4.25
N LYS A 87 4.72 -6.39 -4.15
CA LYS A 87 5.87 -6.78 -3.33
C LYS A 87 6.66 -7.90 -3.99
N CYS A 88 7.96 -7.90 -3.79
CA CYS A 88 8.84 -8.99 -4.18
C CYS A 88 9.48 -9.60 -2.95
N SER A 89 9.36 -10.91 -2.81
CA SER A 89 9.91 -11.63 -1.68
C SER A 89 10.63 -12.88 -2.15
N ARG A 90 11.63 -13.30 -1.38
CA ARG A 90 12.32 -14.55 -1.65
C ARG A 90 11.59 -15.69 -0.96
N THR A 91 11.38 -16.77 -1.68
CA THR A 91 10.70 -17.94 -1.14
C THR A 91 11.48 -19.21 -1.44
N PHE A 92 11.30 -20.22 -0.58
CA PHE A 92 11.77 -21.57 -0.82
C PHE A 92 10.63 -22.52 -0.50
N LEU A 93 10.19 -23.29 -1.49
CA LEU A 93 9.04 -24.18 -1.39
C LEU A 93 7.78 -23.44 -0.86
N GLY A 94 7.60 -22.20 -1.30
CA GLY A 94 6.45 -21.36 -0.91
C GLY A 94 6.60 -20.67 0.43
N ILE A 95 7.69 -20.87 1.16
CA ILE A 95 7.92 -20.27 2.47
C ILE A 95 8.79 -19.02 2.32
N PRO A 96 8.38 -17.86 2.88
CA PRO A 96 9.19 -16.65 2.82
C PRO A 96 10.52 -16.80 3.53
N LEU A 97 11.58 -16.25 2.94
CA LEU A 97 12.94 -16.30 3.47
C LEU A 97 13.54 -14.90 3.53
N SER A 98 14.37 -14.65 4.54
CA SER A 98 15.17 -13.43 4.65
C SER A 98 16.56 -13.59 4.06
N LYS A 99 17.01 -14.79 3.76
CA LYS A 99 18.35 -15.08 3.24
C LYS A 99 18.29 -15.83 1.92
N LYS A 100 19.27 -15.57 1.06
CA LYS A 100 19.41 -16.30 -0.19
C LYS A 100 20.00 -17.69 0.09
N ILE A 101 19.24 -18.74 -0.21
CA ILE A 101 19.72 -20.12 -0.13
C ILE A 101 19.53 -20.78 -1.49
N PHE A 102 20.25 -21.88 -1.72
CA PHE A 102 20.15 -22.64 -2.97
C PHE A 102 18.72 -23.13 -3.19
N GLY A 103 18.21 -22.91 -4.40
CA GLY A 103 16.85 -23.27 -4.75
C GLY A 103 15.78 -22.27 -4.38
N SER A 104 16.14 -21.18 -3.68
CA SER A 104 15.20 -20.11 -3.38
C SER A 104 14.91 -19.28 -4.64
N LYS A 105 13.70 -18.69 -4.68
CA LYS A 105 13.24 -17.89 -5.83
C LYS A 105 12.67 -16.56 -5.35
N VAL A 106 12.79 -15.53 -6.18
CA VAL A 106 12.11 -14.27 -5.96
C VAL A 106 10.75 -14.33 -6.63
N ILE A 107 9.72 -14.06 -5.87
CA ILE A 107 8.33 -14.04 -6.34
C ILE A 107 7.80 -12.63 -6.16
N GLY A 108 7.21 -12.09 -7.23
CA GLY A 108 6.48 -10.83 -7.16
C GLY A 108 4.99 -11.09 -6.98
N GLU A 109 4.33 -10.30 -6.18
CA GLU A 109 2.90 -10.42 -5.95
C GLU A 109 2.21 -9.07 -6.10
N LEU A 110 1.24 -8.99 -7.01
CA LEU A 110 0.32 -7.86 -7.11
C LEU A 110 -0.85 -8.16 -6.18
N VAL A 111 -0.83 -7.54 -5.01
CA VAL A 111 -1.82 -7.80 -3.96
C VAL A 111 -3.09 -7.01 -4.21
N GLY A 112 -2.96 -5.75 -4.62
CA GLY A 112 -4.09 -4.94 -5.02
C GLY A 112 -4.60 -5.36 -6.39
N GLU A 113 -5.88 -5.75 -6.49
CA GLU A 113 -6.44 -6.28 -7.74
C GLU A 113 -6.60 -5.22 -8.82
N SER A 114 -7.14 -4.05 -8.47
CA SER A 114 -7.29 -2.95 -9.41
C SER A 114 -7.25 -1.63 -8.67
N LEU A 115 -6.95 -0.56 -9.42
CA LEU A 115 -6.94 0.79 -8.87
C LEU A 115 -8.29 1.19 -8.27
N SER A 116 -9.38 0.86 -8.97
CA SER A 116 -10.72 1.21 -8.48
C SER A 116 -11.09 0.45 -7.21
N ASP A 117 -10.69 -0.82 -7.09
CA ASP A 117 -10.94 -1.61 -5.88
C ASP A 117 -10.16 -1.06 -4.69
N ILE A 118 -8.91 -0.69 -4.90
CA ILE A 118 -8.08 -0.09 -3.85
C ILE A 118 -8.70 1.24 -3.40
N LYS A 119 -9.11 2.07 -4.35
CA LYS A 119 -9.75 3.35 -4.04
C LYS A 119 -11.01 3.18 -3.20
N VAL A 120 -11.88 2.24 -3.58
CA VAL A 120 -13.10 1.94 -2.83
C VAL A 120 -12.77 1.44 -1.43
N GLU A 121 -11.77 0.57 -1.30
CA GLU A 121 -11.33 0.07 0.00
C GLU A 121 -10.86 1.20 0.91
N LEU A 122 -10.06 2.12 0.39
CA LEU A 122 -9.58 3.27 1.15
C LEU A 122 -10.72 4.20 1.56
N GLU A 123 -11.61 4.52 0.64
CA GLU A 123 -12.77 5.38 0.92
C GLU A 123 -13.69 4.74 1.97
N THR A 124 -13.93 3.45 1.85
CA THR A 124 -14.75 2.70 2.81
C THR A 124 -14.14 2.76 4.21
N HIS A 125 -12.83 2.56 4.31
CA HIS A 125 -12.13 2.63 5.60
C HIS A 125 -12.27 4.02 6.23
N LEU A 126 -12.07 5.07 5.44
CA LEU A 126 -12.18 6.45 5.92
C LEU A 126 -13.61 6.80 6.33
N ASP A 127 -14.58 6.42 5.52
CA ASP A 127 -16.01 6.68 5.81
C ASP A 127 -16.45 5.92 7.08
N ASP A 128 -16.06 4.67 7.21
CA ASP A 128 -16.38 3.86 8.37
C ASP A 128 -15.80 4.46 9.65
N PHE A 129 -14.56 4.96 9.58
CA PHE A 129 -13.93 5.59 10.75
C PHE A 129 -14.67 6.85 11.18
N LEU A 130 -15.11 7.68 10.22
CA LEU A 130 -15.85 8.91 10.51
C LEU A 130 -17.23 8.63 11.12
N GLU A 131 -17.81 7.47 10.86
CA GLU A 131 -19.12 7.09 11.37
C GLU A 131 -19.07 6.42 12.74
N LEU A 132 -17.88 6.12 13.27
CA LEU A 132 -17.75 5.50 14.58
C LEU A 132 -18.30 6.44 15.67
N PRO A 133 -19.08 5.92 16.63
CA PRO A 133 -19.55 6.74 17.74
C PRO A 133 -18.38 7.13 18.64
N ASP A 134 -18.47 8.32 19.19
CA ASP A 134 -17.49 8.84 20.13
C ASP A 134 -17.48 8.09 21.45
#